data_8e9cb355c55cc2df326f57a710b2e44d
#
_entry.id   8e9cb355c55cc2df326f57a710b2e44d
#
_cell.length_a   1.000
_cell.length_b   1.000
_cell.length_c   1.000
_cell.angle_alpha   90.00
_cell.angle_beta   90.00
_cell.angle_gamma   90.00
#
_symmetry.space_group_name_H-M   'P 1'
#
loop_
_entity.id
_entity.type
_entity.pdbx_description
1 polymer ?
#
loop_
_entity_poly.entity_id
_entity_poly.type
_entity_poly.pdbx_seq_one_letter_code
_entity_poly.pdbx_strand_id
1 'polypeptide(L)'
;MSDEGKATGSTTGSTTGSAKGSQRSGPTVGSPTGAIARGMGTVFKQIFRRDVTEQYPKEIEPPPPRGHIGRHLLNRHDNGLEKCIGCELCAFACPADAIWVEGEDNDPEHPVSPGERFAKDYQINYLRCIMCGLCVEACPTRALTLTSAYEMSFTSREEAILTKEQLLEPPPPLGTAPGAEEG
;
A
#
# COMPACT_ATOMS: atom_id res chain seq x y z
N MET A 1 4.20 -59.34 8.63
CA MET A 1 5.26 -59.25 9.65
C MET A 1 5.17 -57.87 10.19
N SER A 2 4.63 -57.86 11.34
CA SER A 2 4.29 -56.88 12.36
C SER A 2 5.53 -56.06 12.78
N ASP A 3 5.39 -54.76 12.95
CA ASP A 3 6.09 -54.10 14.04
C ASP A 3 5.32 -52.84 14.47
N GLU A 4 4.88 -52.93 15.72
CA GLU A 4 4.17 -51.88 16.44
C GLU A 4 5.19 -50.95 17.11
N GLY A 5 5.22 -49.66 16.76
CA GLY A 5 6.04 -48.58 17.34
C GLY A 5 5.24 -47.63 18.21
N LYS A 6 5.07 -48.05 19.45
CA LYS A 6 4.89 -47.37 20.74
C LYS A 6 4.82 -45.81 20.74
N ALA A 7 3.65 -45.29 20.97
CA ALA A 7 3.40 -43.91 21.32
C ALA A 7 3.86 -43.61 22.77
N THR A 8 4.80 -42.68 22.94
CA THR A 8 5.16 -42.10 24.23
C THR A 8 4.42 -40.78 24.41
N GLY A 9 3.46 -40.81 25.34
CA GLY A 9 2.73 -39.61 25.77
C GLY A 9 3.64 -38.65 26.50
N SER A 10 3.68 -37.41 26.02
CA SER A 10 4.25 -36.25 26.74
C SER A 10 3.10 -35.46 27.40
N THR A 11 2.99 -35.62 28.70
CA THR A 11 2.15 -34.84 29.56
C THR A 11 2.75 -33.43 29.70
N THR A 12 2.23 -32.45 28.98
CA THR A 12 2.54 -31.04 29.23
C THR A 12 1.72 -30.53 30.41
N GLY A 13 2.40 -30.29 31.52
CA GLY A 13 1.84 -29.67 32.69
C GLY A 13 1.38 -28.26 32.42
N SER A 14 0.09 -28.04 32.62
CA SER A 14 -0.55 -26.73 32.64
C SER A 14 -0.13 -25.97 33.89
N THR A 15 0.85 -25.07 33.76
CA THR A 15 1.13 -24.07 34.79
C THR A 15 0.14 -22.90 34.64
N THR A 16 -0.92 -22.94 35.42
CA THR A 16 -1.82 -21.78 35.62
C THR A 16 -1.07 -20.70 36.39
N GLY A 17 -0.35 -19.83 35.62
CA GLY A 17 0.19 -18.60 36.16
C GLY A 17 -0.97 -17.64 36.51
N SER A 18 -1.29 -17.55 37.80
CA SER A 18 -2.17 -16.52 38.32
C SER A 18 -1.56 -15.15 38.03
N ALA A 19 -2.07 -14.48 37.02
CA ALA A 19 -1.77 -13.08 36.76
C ALA A 19 -2.34 -12.26 37.91
N LYS A 20 -1.46 -11.82 38.84
CA LYS A 20 -1.79 -10.78 39.82
C LYS A 20 -2.23 -9.54 39.03
N GLY A 21 -3.54 -9.33 38.93
CA GLY A 21 -4.10 -8.10 38.40
C GLY A 21 -3.59 -6.94 39.26
N SER A 22 -2.68 -6.16 38.68
CA SER A 22 -2.33 -4.85 39.21
C SER A 22 -3.60 -3.99 39.17
N GLN A 23 -4.33 -3.94 40.26
CA GLN A 23 -5.41 -2.95 40.44
C GLN A 23 -4.71 -1.58 40.41
N ARG A 24 -4.77 -0.93 39.28
CA ARG A 24 -4.47 0.51 39.20
C ARG A 24 -5.52 1.17 40.08
N SER A 25 -5.12 1.58 41.28
CA SER A 25 -5.90 2.46 42.12
C SER A 25 -6.24 3.70 41.29
N GLY A 26 -7.48 3.78 40.81
CA GLY A 26 -7.95 4.96 40.13
C GLY A 26 -7.74 6.18 41.02
N PRO A 27 -7.49 7.36 40.47
CA PRO A 27 -7.37 8.56 41.26
C PRO A 27 -8.60 8.72 42.11
N THR A 28 -8.40 8.83 43.44
CA THR A 28 -9.47 9.15 44.38
C THR A 28 -10.25 10.34 43.83
N VAL A 29 -11.52 10.10 43.49
CA VAL A 29 -12.42 11.13 42.98
C VAL A 29 -12.64 12.13 44.11
N GLY A 30 -11.80 13.17 44.13
CA GLY A 30 -12.03 14.33 44.97
C GLY A 30 -13.38 14.98 44.63
N SER A 31 -13.82 15.95 45.44
CA SER A 31 -15.05 16.69 45.20
C SER A 31 -15.31 16.93 43.71
N PRO A 32 -16.53 16.75 43.18
CA PRO A 32 -16.87 16.86 41.77
C PRO A 32 -16.46 18.23 41.20
N THR A 33 -16.51 19.28 42.00
CA THR A 33 -16.00 20.64 41.63
C THR A 33 -14.50 20.63 41.37
N GLY A 34 -13.70 19.91 42.15
CA GLY A 34 -12.26 19.77 41.96
C GLY A 34 -11.90 18.97 40.70
N ALA A 35 -12.72 17.98 40.33
CA ALA A 35 -12.55 17.22 39.10
C ALA A 35 -12.81 18.08 37.87
N ILE A 36 -13.86 18.89 37.87
CA ILE A 36 -14.20 19.85 36.80
C ILE A 36 -13.09 20.90 36.65
N ALA A 37 -12.65 21.51 37.75
CA ALA A 37 -11.58 22.52 37.71
C ALA A 37 -10.26 21.93 37.14
N ARG A 38 -9.94 20.69 37.49
CA ARG A 38 -8.75 20.01 36.93
C ARG A 38 -8.90 19.71 35.43
N GLY A 39 -10.09 19.28 35.00
CA GLY A 39 -10.43 19.09 33.59
C GLY A 39 -10.29 20.37 32.78
N MET A 40 -10.88 21.45 33.26
CA MET A 40 -10.77 22.78 32.62
C MET A 40 -9.33 23.27 32.58
N GLY A 41 -8.56 23.09 33.64
CA GLY A 41 -7.12 23.44 33.67
C GLY A 41 -6.30 22.64 32.65
N THR A 42 -6.65 21.39 32.42
CA THR A 42 -6.01 20.56 31.39
C THR A 42 -6.30 21.10 29.97
N VAL A 43 -7.57 21.44 29.69
CA VAL A 43 -7.97 22.02 28.40
C VAL A 43 -7.33 23.40 28.20
N PHE A 44 -7.36 24.25 29.22
CA PHE A 44 -6.75 25.58 29.19
C PHE A 44 -5.26 25.52 28.87
N LYS A 45 -4.53 24.54 29.43
CA LYS A 45 -3.13 24.31 29.13
C LYS A 45 -2.86 23.95 27.67
N GLN A 46 -3.83 23.30 26.96
CA GLN A 46 -3.67 22.94 25.57
C GLN A 46 -3.70 24.17 24.64
N ILE A 47 -4.36 25.28 25.04
CA ILE A 47 -4.41 26.52 24.26
C ILE A 47 -3.00 27.08 24.00
N PHE A 48 -2.09 26.89 24.97
CA PHE A 48 -0.70 27.38 24.88
C PHE A 48 0.25 26.32 24.30
N ARG A 49 -0.27 25.16 23.87
CA ARG A 49 0.55 24.12 23.27
C ARG A 49 0.77 24.47 21.81
N ARG A 50 2.00 24.27 21.33
CA ARG A 50 2.33 24.45 19.92
C ARG A 50 1.52 23.45 19.08
N ASP A 51 0.97 23.95 17.97
CA ASP A 51 0.24 23.12 17.01
C ASP A 51 1.16 22.05 16.42
N VAL A 52 0.59 20.85 16.23
CA VAL A 52 1.26 19.69 15.62
C VAL A 52 0.70 19.47 14.21
N THR A 53 -0.06 20.42 13.70
CA THR A 53 -0.68 20.35 12.39
C THR A 53 0.33 20.67 11.29
N GLU A 54 0.31 19.86 10.24
CA GLU A 54 1.07 20.10 9.02
C GLU A 54 0.29 21.06 8.11
N GLN A 55 1.00 22.01 7.52
CA GLN A 55 0.41 23.01 6.63
C GLN A 55 0.38 22.49 5.19
N TYR A 56 -0.43 21.46 4.92
CA TYR A 56 -0.62 20.98 3.56
C TYR A 56 -1.25 22.10 2.67
N PRO A 57 -0.80 22.32 1.42
CA PRO A 57 0.23 21.57 0.68
C PRO A 57 1.67 22.09 0.83
N LYS A 58 1.91 23.12 1.68
CA LYS A 58 3.24 23.73 1.83
C LYS A 58 4.24 22.84 2.55
N GLU A 59 3.75 22.07 3.51
CA GLU A 59 4.53 21.09 4.26
C GLU A 59 3.95 19.72 3.98
N ILE A 60 4.72 18.87 3.30
CA ILE A 60 4.35 17.49 2.99
C ILE A 60 5.34 16.59 3.70
N GLU A 61 4.84 15.72 4.55
CA GLU A 61 5.68 14.71 5.18
C GLU A 61 6.11 13.68 4.13
N PRO A 62 7.41 13.42 3.97
CA PRO A 62 7.87 12.39 3.04
C PRO A 62 7.35 11.02 3.50
N PRO A 63 6.87 10.17 2.59
CA PRO A 63 6.36 8.85 2.94
C PRO A 63 7.44 8.02 3.60
N PRO A 64 7.10 7.18 4.59
CA PRO A 64 8.07 6.37 5.29
C PRO A 64 8.78 5.42 4.29
N PRO A 65 10.11 5.20 4.44
CA PRO A 65 10.92 4.46 3.46
C PRO A 65 10.50 2.99 3.26
N ARG A 66 9.66 2.44 4.13
CA ARG A 66 9.11 1.08 4.03
C ARG A 66 7.65 1.03 3.57
N GLY A 67 7.05 2.15 3.26
CA GLY A 67 5.62 2.26 2.93
C GLY A 67 5.38 2.64 1.48
N HIS A 68 6.13 2.09 0.53
CA HIS A 68 5.90 2.34 -0.89
C HIS A 68 4.59 1.67 -1.36
N ILE A 69 3.46 2.22 -0.92
CA ILE A 69 2.13 1.78 -1.29
C ILE A 69 1.43 2.94 -1.98
N GLY A 70 1.99 3.34 -3.10
CA GLY A 70 1.41 4.37 -3.95
C GLY A 70 1.08 3.83 -5.34
N ARG A 71 0.98 4.73 -6.29
CA ARG A 71 0.65 4.43 -7.68
C ARG A 71 1.58 3.36 -8.27
N HIS A 72 1.01 2.45 -9.03
CA HIS A 72 1.76 1.47 -9.81
C HIS A 72 2.55 2.16 -10.93
N LEU A 73 3.72 1.59 -11.23
CA LEU A 73 4.57 1.99 -12.34
C LEU A 73 4.97 0.75 -13.12
N LEU A 74 4.80 0.79 -14.44
CA LEU A 74 5.36 -0.19 -15.37
C LEU A 74 6.76 0.26 -15.78
N ASN A 75 7.74 -0.58 -15.52
CA ASN A 75 9.13 -0.27 -15.78
C ASN A 75 9.53 -0.65 -17.20
N ARG A 76 10.48 0.13 -17.74
CA ARG A 76 11.20 -0.16 -18.98
C ARG A 76 12.61 -0.64 -18.65
N HIS A 77 13.23 -1.30 -19.61
CA HIS A 77 14.65 -1.57 -19.61
C HIS A 77 15.43 -0.31 -20.03
N ASP A 78 16.73 -0.28 -19.76
CA ASP A 78 17.60 0.84 -20.12
C ASP A 78 17.66 1.08 -21.65
N ASN A 79 17.34 0.05 -22.45
CA ASN A 79 17.22 0.14 -23.91
C ASN A 79 15.85 0.67 -24.39
N GLY A 80 14.96 1.06 -23.49
CA GLY A 80 13.63 1.58 -23.78
C GLY A 80 12.54 0.53 -23.98
N LEU A 81 12.88 -0.76 -24.06
CA LEU A 81 11.91 -1.85 -24.19
C LEU A 81 11.10 -2.04 -22.88
N GLU A 82 9.86 -2.46 -23.02
CA GLU A 82 9.00 -2.72 -21.86
C GLU A 82 9.42 -4.01 -21.16
N LYS A 83 9.45 -4.00 -19.83
CA LYS A 83 9.69 -5.22 -19.04
C LYS A 83 8.50 -6.16 -19.00
N CYS A 84 7.31 -5.64 -19.28
CA CYS A 84 6.08 -6.43 -19.25
C CYS A 84 5.99 -7.36 -20.47
N ILE A 85 5.78 -8.64 -20.21
CA ILE A 85 5.65 -9.68 -21.22
C ILE A 85 4.21 -10.15 -21.42
N GLY A 86 3.22 -9.47 -20.82
CA GLY A 86 1.80 -9.82 -20.96
C GLY A 86 1.44 -11.21 -20.44
N CYS A 87 2.09 -11.68 -19.35
CA CYS A 87 1.87 -13.03 -18.81
C CYS A 87 0.61 -13.17 -17.93
N GLU A 88 -0.10 -12.07 -17.66
CA GLU A 88 -1.35 -12.01 -16.88
C GLU A 88 -1.27 -12.46 -15.41
N LEU A 89 -0.11 -12.88 -14.92
CA LEU A 89 0.06 -13.36 -13.53
C LEU A 89 -0.34 -12.30 -12.49
N CYS A 90 -0.14 -11.01 -12.78
CA CYS A 90 -0.55 -9.94 -11.90
C CYS A 90 -2.09 -9.81 -11.81
N ALA A 91 -2.80 -10.09 -12.88
CA ALA A 91 -4.26 -10.12 -12.91
C ALA A 91 -4.79 -11.30 -12.09
N PHE A 92 -4.22 -12.50 -12.27
CA PHE A 92 -4.56 -13.70 -11.48
C PHE A 92 -4.28 -13.55 -9.99
N ALA A 93 -3.21 -12.85 -9.62
CA ALA A 93 -2.85 -12.61 -8.23
C ALA A 93 -3.68 -11.50 -7.56
N CYS A 94 -4.47 -10.75 -8.32
CA CYS A 94 -5.23 -9.63 -7.79
C CYS A 94 -6.50 -10.09 -7.06
N PRO A 95 -6.61 -9.93 -5.72
CA PRO A 95 -7.79 -10.38 -4.98
C PRO A 95 -9.03 -9.51 -5.24
N ALA A 96 -8.84 -8.29 -5.80
CA ALA A 96 -9.90 -7.33 -6.07
C ALA A 96 -10.31 -7.28 -7.54
N ASP A 97 -9.73 -8.12 -8.39
CA ASP A 97 -9.99 -8.16 -9.84
C ASP A 97 -9.89 -6.75 -10.47
N ALA A 98 -8.82 -6.04 -10.11
CA ALA A 98 -8.60 -4.65 -10.49
C ALA A 98 -7.73 -4.48 -11.74
N ILE A 99 -7.08 -5.56 -12.20
CA ILE A 99 -6.09 -5.52 -13.27
C ILE A 99 -6.62 -6.27 -14.49
N TRP A 100 -6.56 -5.60 -15.63
CA TRP A 100 -6.84 -6.18 -16.94
C TRP A 100 -5.56 -6.17 -17.75
N VAL A 101 -5.22 -7.33 -18.33
CA VAL A 101 -4.04 -7.50 -19.18
C VAL A 101 -4.42 -8.33 -20.38
N GLU A 102 -4.04 -7.87 -21.56
CA GLU A 102 -4.11 -8.62 -22.79
C GLU A 102 -2.71 -8.75 -23.39
N GLY A 103 -2.24 -9.99 -23.54
CA GLY A 103 -0.93 -10.27 -24.11
C GLY A 103 -1.03 -10.54 -25.61
N GLU A 104 -0.07 -10.05 -26.38
CA GLU A 104 0.08 -10.29 -27.81
C GLU A 104 1.51 -10.76 -28.14
N ASP A 105 1.65 -11.46 -29.25
CA ASP A 105 2.97 -11.92 -29.72
C ASP A 105 3.80 -10.74 -30.23
N ASN A 106 5.08 -10.75 -29.91
CA ASN A 106 5.97 -9.65 -30.23
C ASN A 106 6.45 -9.75 -31.69
N ASP A 107 6.47 -8.62 -32.40
CA ASP A 107 7.01 -8.57 -33.76
C ASP A 107 8.55 -8.65 -33.71
N PRO A 108 9.18 -9.63 -34.41
CA PRO A 108 10.62 -9.76 -34.42
C PRO A 108 11.35 -8.55 -35.04
N GLU A 109 10.70 -7.81 -35.96
CA GLU A 109 11.30 -6.64 -36.62
C GLU A 109 11.20 -5.38 -35.77
N HIS A 110 10.12 -5.27 -34.95
CA HIS A 110 9.87 -4.12 -34.10
C HIS A 110 9.51 -4.57 -32.66
N PRO A 111 10.45 -5.11 -31.89
CA PRO A 111 10.16 -5.67 -30.57
C PRO A 111 9.78 -4.57 -29.58
N VAL A 112 8.66 -4.78 -28.90
CA VAL A 112 8.18 -3.92 -27.80
C VAL A 112 8.79 -4.35 -26.47
N SER A 113 8.94 -5.66 -26.29
CA SER A 113 9.58 -6.28 -25.11
C SER A 113 10.74 -7.18 -25.55
N PRO A 114 11.66 -7.56 -24.66
CA PRO A 114 12.75 -8.49 -25.00
C PRO A 114 12.29 -9.94 -25.12
N GLY A 115 11.03 -10.25 -24.79
CA GLY A 115 10.45 -11.59 -24.86
C GLY A 115 9.69 -11.84 -26.17
N GLU A 116 9.12 -13.03 -26.29
CA GLU A 116 8.27 -13.42 -27.44
C GLU A 116 6.89 -12.76 -27.39
N ARG A 117 6.49 -12.25 -26.24
CA ARG A 117 5.20 -11.61 -25.99
C ARG A 117 5.36 -10.27 -25.28
N PHE A 118 4.37 -9.41 -25.43
CA PHE A 118 4.26 -8.14 -24.72
C PHE A 118 2.81 -7.91 -24.27
N ALA A 119 2.60 -6.97 -23.37
CA ALA A 119 1.23 -6.55 -23.02
C ALA A 119 0.74 -5.56 -24.08
N LYS A 120 -0.26 -5.98 -24.86
CA LYS A 120 -0.94 -5.10 -25.80
C LYS A 120 -1.74 -4.06 -25.04
N ASP A 121 -2.66 -4.53 -24.20
CA ASP A 121 -3.45 -3.72 -23.30
C ASP A 121 -3.12 -4.03 -21.85
N TYR A 122 -3.03 -3.00 -21.04
CA TYR A 122 -2.80 -3.09 -19.62
C TYR A 122 -3.58 -1.99 -18.91
N GLN A 123 -4.44 -2.36 -17.99
CA GLN A 123 -5.26 -1.40 -17.26
C GLN A 123 -5.34 -1.76 -15.78
N ILE A 124 -5.33 -0.75 -14.92
CA ILE A 124 -5.59 -0.90 -13.49
C ILE A 124 -6.75 -0.01 -13.08
N ASN A 125 -7.78 -0.61 -12.54
CA ASN A 125 -8.92 0.11 -11.98
C ASN A 125 -8.65 0.46 -10.51
N TYR A 126 -8.32 1.72 -10.23
CA TYR A 126 -7.99 2.19 -8.88
C TYR A 126 -9.20 2.28 -7.94
N LEU A 127 -10.43 2.24 -8.47
CA LEU A 127 -11.63 2.14 -7.62
C LEU A 127 -11.84 0.73 -7.05
N ARG A 128 -11.21 -0.28 -7.65
CA ARG A 128 -11.19 -1.66 -7.14
C ARG A 128 -9.92 -2.00 -6.40
N CYS A 129 -8.80 -1.37 -6.78
CA CYS A 129 -7.49 -1.68 -6.22
C CYS A 129 -7.42 -1.38 -4.72
N ILE A 130 -7.00 -2.36 -3.92
CA ILE A 130 -6.82 -2.23 -2.47
C ILE A 130 -5.35 -1.97 -2.07
N MET A 131 -4.47 -1.70 -3.03
CA MET A 131 -3.04 -1.39 -2.82
C MET A 131 -2.27 -2.47 -2.04
N CYS A 132 -2.64 -3.74 -2.16
CA CYS A 132 -2.03 -4.84 -1.39
C CYS A 132 -0.64 -5.25 -1.88
N GLY A 133 -0.24 -4.91 -3.11
CA GLY A 133 1.08 -5.22 -3.67
C GLY A 133 1.27 -6.65 -4.17
N LEU A 134 0.28 -7.55 -4.06
CA LEU A 134 0.40 -8.95 -4.51
C LEU A 134 0.72 -9.08 -6.01
N CYS A 135 0.25 -8.12 -6.83
CA CYS A 135 0.55 -8.06 -8.25
C CYS A 135 2.04 -7.80 -8.53
N VAL A 136 2.72 -7.04 -7.66
CA VAL A 136 4.16 -6.79 -7.76
C VAL A 136 4.95 -8.05 -7.41
N GLU A 137 4.55 -8.75 -6.36
CA GLU A 137 5.15 -10.01 -5.94
C GLU A 137 4.99 -11.12 -6.99
N ALA A 138 3.84 -11.16 -7.67
CA ALA A 138 3.54 -12.13 -8.72
C ALA A 138 4.27 -11.84 -10.06
N CYS A 139 4.85 -10.67 -10.24
CA CYS A 139 5.47 -10.28 -11.50
C CYS A 139 6.85 -10.91 -11.69
N PRO A 140 7.04 -11.86 -12.63
CA PRO A 140 8.31 -12.57 -12.81
C PRO A 140 9.42 -11.67 -13.37
N THR A 141 9.06 -10.68 -14.19
CA THR A 141 10.01 -9.76 -14.84
C THR A 141 10.27 -8.50 -14.03
N ARG A 142 9.62 -8.33 -12.88
CA ARG A 142 9.63 -7.11 -12.09
C ARG A 142 9.29 -5.87 -12.93
N ALA A 143 8.40 -6.05 -13.89
CA ALA A 143 7.89 -4.96 -14.70
C ALA A 143 7.02 -4.01 -13.90
N LEU A 144 6.24 -4.54 -12.94
CA LEU A 144 5.34 -3.77 -12.12
C LEU A 144 6.00 -3.45 -10.78
N THR A 145 5.96 -2.19 -10.38
CA THR A 145 6.43 -1.72 -9.07
C THR A 145 5.43 -0.73 -8.48
N LEU A 146 5.47 -0.57 -7.16
CA LEU A 146 4.74 0.48 -6.46
C LEU A 146 5.67 1.65 -6.18
N THR A 147 5.17 2.86 -6.38
CA THR A 147 5.89 4.09 -6.11
C THR A 147 5.50 4.70 -4.77
N SER A 148 6.16 5.76 -4.37
CA SER A 148 5.78 6.54 -3.18
C SER A 148 4.69 7.59 -3.44
N ALA A 149 4.20 7.70 -4.70
CA ALA A 149 3.13 8.63 -5.06
C ALA A 149 1.78 8.10 -4.56
N TYR A 150 1.40 8.49 -3.37
CA TYR A 150 0.15 8.09 -2.72
C TYR A 150 -0.99 9.10 -2.94
N GLU A 151 -0.66 10.31 -3.37
CA GLU A 151 -1.65 11.34 -3.64
C GLU A 151 -2.30 11.07 -5.01
N MET A 152 -3.45 10.43 -4.97
CA MET A 152 -4.25 10.14 -6.16
C MET A 152 -5.68 10.59 -5.92
N SER A 153 -6.15 11.51 -6.75
CA SER A 153 -7.53 11.97 -6.75
C SER A 153 -8.08 11.88 -8.18
N PHE A 154 -9.30 11.41 -8.31
CA PHE A 154 -9.97 11.25 -9.60
C PHE A 154 -11.31 11.97 -9.56
N THR A 155 -11.65 12.68 -10.63
CA THR A 155 -12.92 13.39 -10.75
C THR A 155 -13.99 12.54 -11.43
N SER A 156 -13.58 11.53 -12.21
CA SER A 156 -14.46 10.60 -12.89
C SER A 156 -14.03 9.15 -12.70
N ARG A 157 -14.92 8.21 -13.06
CA ARG A 157 -14.62 6.78 -12.98
C ARG A 157 -13.64 6.34 -14.07
N GLU A 158 -13.74 6.94 -15.23
CA GLU A 158 -12.90 6.69 -16.39
C GLU A 158 -11.46 7.09 -16.10
N GLU A 159 -11.27 8.24 -15.46
CA GLU A 159 -9.95 8.73 -15.03
C GLU A 159 -9.28 7.82 -14.00
N ALA A 160 -10.07 7.11 -13.20
CA ALA A 160 -9.58 6.15 -12.21
C ALA A 160 -9.12 4.81 -12.82
N ILE A 161 -9.30 4.61 -14.13
CA ILE A 161 -8.79 3.46 -14.86
C ILE A 161 -7.52 3.92 -15.58
N LEU A 162 -6.36 3.61 -15.00
CA LEU A 162 -5.09 3.97 -15.62
C LEU A 162 -4.75 2.97 -16.73
N THR A 163 -4.44 3.52 -17.91
CA THR A 163 -4.02 2.77 -19.09
C THR A 163 -2.52 2.45 -19.03
N LYS A 164 -2.07 1.59 -19.94
CA LYS A 164 -0.68 1.17 -20.08
C LYS A 164 0.27 2.37 -20.22
N GLU A 165 -0.08 3.33 -21.08
CA GLU A 165 0.74 4.52 -21.35
C GLU A 165 0.94 5.35 -20.07
N GLN A 166 -0.15 5.60 -19.35
CA GLN A 166 -0.12 6.32 -18.09
C GLN A 166 0.69 5.59 -17.02
N LEU A 167 0.66 4.26 -17.00
CA LEU A 167 1.42 3.45 -16.05
C LEU A 167 2.91 3.35 -16.39
N LEU A 168 3.30 3.57 -17.66
CA LEU A 168 4.69 3.64 -18.11
C LEU A 168 5.34 4.99 -17.81
N GLU A 169 4.54 6.02 -17.56
CA GLU A 169 5.01 7.33 -17.15
C GLU A 169 5.24 7.39 -15.63
N PRO A 170 6.37 7.95 -15.17
CA PRO A 170 6.59 8.13 -13.75
C PRO A 170 5.51 9.05 -13.17
N PRO A 171 5.02 8.78 -11.96
CA PRO A 171 4.04 9.64 -11.32
C PRO A 171 4.64 11.03 -11.06
N PRO A 172 3.81 12.08 -11.03
CA PRO A 172 4.25 13.41 -10.67
C PRO A 172 4.86 13.43 -9.26
N PRO A 173 5.79 14.33 -8.97
CA PRO A 173 6.34 14.47 -7.63
C PRO A 173 5.23 14.81 -6.62
N LEU A 174 5.40 14.36 -5.38
CA LEU A 174 4.46 14.64 -4.29
C LEU A 174 4.23 16.14 -4.14
N GLY A 175 2.97 16.53 -3.96
CA GLY A 175 2.56 17.92 -3.82
C GLY A 175 2.25 18.66 -5.11
N THR A 176 2.39 18.00 -6.26
CA THR A 176 1.94 18.56 -7.54
C THR A 176 0.49 18.12 -7.75
N ALA A 177 -0.47 19.03 -7.60
CA ALA A 177 -1.85 18.73 -7.94
C ALA A 177 -1.94 18.37 -9.43
N PRO A 178 -2.70 17.32 -9.81
CA PRO A 178 -2.97 17.03 -11.21
C PRO A 178 -3.69 18.24 -11.82
N GLY A 179 -3.06 18.90 -12.80
CA GLY A 179 -3.58 20.09 -13.45
C GLY A 179 -2.93 21.43 -13.07
N ALA A 180 -1.93 21.46 -12.19
CA ALA A 180 -1.05 22.60 -12.03
C ALA A 180 -0.04 22.65 -13.20
N GLU A 181 -0.55 22.90 -14.40
CA GLU A 181 0.27 23.29 -15.53
C GLU A 181 0.88 24.66 -15.19
N GLU A 182 2.20 24.75 -15.34
CA GLU A 182 2.94 25.99 -15.13
C GLU A 182 2.38 27.09 -16.04
N GLY A 183 1.73 28.08 -15.45
CA GLY A 183 1.30 29.30 -16.10
C GLY A 183 2.39 30.37 -16.09
#